data_0b61fdac3b2bfb2114a8fa27d1591f16
#
_entry.id   0b61fdac3b2bfb2114a8fa27d1591f16
#
_cell.length_a   1.000
_cell.length_b   1.000
_cell.length_c   1.000
_cell.angle_alpha   90.00
_cell.angle_beta   90.00
_cell.angle_gamma   90.00
#
_symmetry.space_group_name_H-M   'P 1'
#
loop_
_entity.id
_entity.type
_entity.pdbx_description
1 polymer ?
#
loop_
_entity_poly.entity_id
_entity_poly.type
_entity_poly.pdbx_seq_one_letter_code
_entity_poly.pdbx_strand_id
1 'polypeptide(L)'
;MQRIILFLIIIVCFVNCTPAQKAQTEKIAVNALPAPDYSDINNWAAHPWKRDPSDSLPTALRKSYHPDSTVDIFFLHPTSYLDKAMPFGYNAPVDDAVLNKKTDATSILYQASIFNEAGRVFAPRYRQANYYAYFPTDTAAAITAFNKAYDDIKAAFEYYLQHYNNGRPIVIASHSQGSTHAKRLIKEFFDGKPLQNQLVAAYLVGMPIEPDYLSNIPACSSPSQTGCVCSWRTFKEGHIDTFIQKEKFTAIVTNPLTWDAAKPEVSRKENRGSVLLKFNKLVPCVANAQVHNGVLWTVKPHFFGNIFYTNPNYHIADYNLYYLSVRQNVQERINAFLKK
;
A
#
# COMPACT_ATOMS: atom_id res chain seq x y z
N MET A 1 -3.66 -80.22 -24.09
CA MET A 1 -2.76 -79.08 -23.94
C MET A 1 -3.54 -77.89 -23.28
N GLN A 2 -3.55 -77.83 -21.99
CA GLN A 2 -4.19 -76.75 -21.22
C GLN A 2 -3.18 -75.61 -20.95
N ARG A 3 -3.48 -74.43 -21.37
CA ARG A 3 -2.71 -73.23 -21.07
C ARG A 3 -3.24 -72.60 -19.78
N ILE A 4 -2.43 -72.58 -18.75
CA ILE A 4 -2.68 -71.89 -17.49
C ILE A 4 -2.26 -70.44 -17.66
N ILE A 5 -3.20 -69.49 -17.53
CA ILE A 5 -2.95 -68.06 -17.53
C ILE A 5 -2.85 -67.61 -16.06
N LEU A 6 -1.66 -67.18 -15.69
CA LEU A 6 -1.36 -66.64 -14.35
C LEU A 6 -1.73 -65.16 -14.32
N PHE A 7 -2.76 -64.76 -13.55
CA PHE A 7 -3.09 -63.37 -13.29
C PHE A 7 -2.22 -62.84 -12.13
N LEU A 8 -1.35 -61.90 -12.45
CA LEU A 8 -0.60 -61.17 -11.45
C LEU A 8 -1.48 -60.00 -10.95
N ILE A 9 -1.95 -60.07 -9.72
CA ILE A 9 -2.66 -58.98 -9.05
C ILE A 9 -1.61 -58.00 -8.46
N ILE A 10 -1.45 -56.85 -9.09
CA ILE A 10 -0.66 -55.72 -8.54
C ILE A 10 -1.55 -54.98 -7.55
N ILE A 11 -1.28 -55.15 -6.25
CA ILE A 11 -1.90 -54.33 -5.19
C ILE A 11 -1.19 -52.98 -5.18
N VAL A 12 -1.82 -51.94 -5.74
CA VAL A 12 -1.37 -50.56 -5.61
C VAL A 12 -1.93 -50.01 -4.31
N CYS A 13 -1.08 -49.91 -3.30
CA CYS A 13 -1.45 -49.21 -2.08
C CYS A 13 -1.52 -47.70 -2.34
N PHE A 14 -2.73 -47.17 -2.55
CA PHE A 14 -2.99 -45.77 -2.48
C PHE A 14 -2.92 -45.33 -1.01
N VAL A 15 -1.85 -44.64 -0.64
CA VAL A 15 -1.80 -43.92 0.64
C VAL A 15 -2.67 -42.66 0.46
N ASN A 16 -3.95 -42.79 0.83
CA ASN A 16 -4.84 -41.64 0.92
C ASN A 16 -4.46 -40.81 2.15
N CYS A 17 -3.74 -39.71 1.94
CA CYS A 17 -3.62 -38.68 2.99
C CYS A 17 -5.02 -38.16 3.34
N THR A 18 -5.45 -38.37 4.58
CA THR A 18 -6.75 -37.91 5.06
C THR A 18 -6.79 -36.37 5.09
N PRO A 19 -7.95 -35.73 4.85
CA PRO A 19 -8.09 -34.26 4.92
C PRO A 19 -7.63 -33.66 6.24
N ALA A 20 -7.73 -34.41 7.35
CA ALA A 20 -7.26 -34.00 8.67
C ALA A 20 -5.74 -33.90 8.77
N GLN A 21 -4.98 -34.80 8.15
CA GLN A 21 -3.52 -34.73 8.12
C GLN A 21 -3.04 -33.54 7.27
N LYS A 22 -3.72 -33.27 6.13
CA LYS A 22 -3.40 -32.13 5.28
C LYS A 22 -3.66 -30.79 5.99
N ALA A 23 -4.81 -30.67 6.68
CA ALA A 23 -5.15 -29.49 7.46
C ALA A 23 -4.22 -29.25 8.67
N GLN A 24 -3.70 -30.33 9.29
CA GLN A 24 -2.78 -30.26 10.41
C GLN A 24 -1.36 -29.87 9.95
N THR A 25 -0.93 -30.36 8.79
CA THR A 25 0.35 -29.97 8.16
C THR A 25 0.31 -28.50 7.72
N GLU A 26 -0.79 -28.04 7.16
CA GLU A 26 -1.01 -26.64 6.79
C GLU A 26 -1.02 -25.71 8.02
N LYS A 27 -1.65 -26.11 9.14
CA LYS A 27 -1.64 -25.32 10.38
C LYS A 27 -0.24 -25.22 11.02
N ILE A 28 0.56 -26.25 10.93
CA ILE A 28 1.94 -26.24 11.45
C ILE A 28 2.82 -25.31 10.61
N ALA A 29 2.65 -25.29 9.29
CA ALA A 29 3.40 -24.41 8.40
C ALA A 29 3.09 -22.91 8.65
N VAL A 30 1.84 -22.57 8.93
CA VAL A 30 1.40 -21.17 9.19
C VAL A 30 2.04 -20.53 10.41
N ASN A 31 2.32 -21.33 11.46
CA ASN A 31 2.96 -20.82 12.69
C ASN A 31 4.48 -20.70 12.59
N ALA A 32 5.09 -21.21 11.53
CA ALA A 32 6.55 -21.34 11.38
C ALA A 32 7.16 -20.36 10.35
N LEU A 33 6.38 -19.39 9.80
CA LEU A 33 6.93 -18.42 8.86
C LEU A 33 8.00 -17.55 9.55
N PRO A 34 9.27 -17.60 9.12
CA PRO A 34 10.33 -16.82 9.73
C PRO A 34 10.06 -15.32 9.56
N ALA A 35 10.48 -14.53 10.55
CA ALA A 35 10.49 -13.09 10.41
C ALA A 35 11.56 -12.67 9.38
N PRO A 36 11.32 -11.64 8.59
CA PRO A 36 12.32 -11.12 7.65
C PRO A 36 13.51 -10.51 8.42
N ASP A 37 14.73 -10.76 7.90
CA ASP A 37 15.95 -10.09 8.33
C ASP A 37 16.18 -8.84 7.47
N TYR A 38 16.00 -7.65 8.02
CA TYR A 38 16.13 -6.39 7.28
C TYR A 38 17.57 -5.92 7.08
N SER A 39 18.57 -6.66 7.57
CA SER A 39 19.96 -6.50 7.14
C SER A 39 20.18 -7.03 5.72
N ASP A 40 19.35 -7.97 5.26
CA ASP A 40 19.32 -8.41 3.87
C ASP A 40 18.47 -7.45 3.02
N ILE A 41 19.12 -6.79 2.06
CA ILE A 41 18.48 -5.85 1.14
C ILE A 41 17.38 -6.51 0.26
N ASN A 42 17.37 -7.84 0.11
CA ASN A 42 16.34 -8.58 -0.61
C ASN A 42 15.00 -8.59 0.14
N ASN A 43 14.99 -8.37 1.45
CA ASN A 43 13.80 -8.20 2.26
C ASN A 43 13.19 -6.78 2.16
N TRP A 44 13.66 -5.98 1.22
CA TRP A 44 13.08 -4.71 0.83
C TRP A 44 12.53 -4.81 -0.59
N ALA A 45 11.32 -4.35 -0.84
CA ALA A 45 10.72 -4.26 -2.17
C ALA A 45 11.28 -3.06 -2.93
N ALA A 46 11.57 -1.94 -2.22
CA ALA A 46 12.34 -0.81 -2.75
C ALA A 46 13.43 -0.42 -1.75
N HIS A 47 14.60 -0.08 -2.27
CA HIS A 47 15.75 0.32 -1.45
C HIS A 47 16.74 1.17 -2.25
N PRO A 48 17.27 2.30 -1.73
CA PRO A 48 18.11 3.24 -2.50
C PRO A 48 19.40 2.63 -3.08
N TRP A 49 19.88 1.53 -2.52
CA TRP A 49 21.14 0.90 -2.93
C TRP A 49 20.95 -0.38 -3.76
N LYS A 50 19.75 -0.61 -4.27
CA LYS A 50 19.48 -1.64 -5.28
C LYS A 50 18.58 -1.05 -6.37
N ARG A 51 18.66 -1.64 -7.57
CA ARG A 51 17.72 -1.29 -8.63
C ARG A 51 16.41 -2.04 -8.46
N ASP A 52 15.30 -1.31 -8.44
CA ASP A 52 13.97 -1.88 -8.29
C ASP A 52 12.90 -1.07 -9.05
N PRO A 53 11.64 -1.54 -9.11
CA PRO A 53 10.61 -0.86 -9.88
C PRO A 53 10.26 0.56 -9.41
N SER A 54 10.57 0.94 -8.16
CA SER A 54 10.35 2.32 -7.70
C SER A 54 11.23 3.35 -8.40
N ASP A 55 12.35 2.93 -9.01
CA ASP A 55 13.22 3.80 -9.81
C ASP A 55 12.63 4.19 -11.16
N SER A 56 11.48 3.60 -11.51
CA SER A 56 10.87 3.79 -12.82
C SER A 56 10.14 5.14 -12.92
N LEU A 57 10.10 5.68 -14.15
CA LEU A 57 9.45 6.95 -14.48
C LEU A 57 8.59 6.83 -15.73
N PRO A 58 7.38 7.42 -15.75
CA PRO A 58 6.68 7.71 -16.98
C PRO A 58 7.57 8.49 -17.95
N THR A 59 7.47 8.19 -19.24
CA THR A 59 8.38 8.75 -20.25
C THR A 59 8.44 10.28 -20.23
N ALA A 60 7.31 10.94 -19.99
CA ALA A 60 7.23 12.40 -19.96
C ALA A 60 8.04 13.06 -18.83
N LEU A 61 8.33 12.32 -17.74
CA LEU A 61 9.05 12.84 -16.56
C LEU A 61 10.57 12.63 -16.64
N ARG A 62 11.06 11.82 -17.57
CA ARG A 62 12.49 11.42 -17.59
C ARG A 62 13.45 12.57 -17.83
N LYS A 63 13.06 13.58 -18.63
CA LYS A 63 13.93 14.72 -18.98
C LYS A 63 14.12 15.71 -17.83
N SER A 64 13.13 15.82 -16.93
CA SER A 64 13.13 16.73 -15.79
C SER A 64 13.40 16.02 -14.46
N TYR A 65 13.87 14.80 -14.50
CA TYR A 65 14.10 14.00 -13.30
C TYR A 65 15.40 14.41 -12.62
N HIS A 66 15.28 14.89 -11.40
CA HIS A 66 16.40 15.28 -10.53
C HIS A 66 16.16 14.70 -9.13
N PRO A 67 16.63 13.47 -8.85
CA PRO A 67 16.37 12.81 -7.59
C PRO A 67 17.05 13.54 -6.43
N ASP A 68 16.29 13.75 -5.35
CA ASP A 68 16.80 14.28 -4.10
C ASP A 68 17.11 13.12 -3.13
N SER A 69 18.16 13.24 -2.33
CA SER A 69 18.54 12.27 -1.30
C SER A 69 18.55 12.86 0.10
N THR A 70 18.05 14.08 0.28
CA THR A 70 18.03 14.79 1.57
C THR A 70 16.90 14.32 2.48
N VAL A 71 15.84 13.72 1.89
CA VAL A 71 14.66 13.22 2.57
C VAL A 71 14.50 11.73 2.32
N ASP A 72 13.90 11.03 3.26
CA ASP A 72 13.56 9.60 3.12
C ASP A 72 12.05 9.41 2.95
N ILE A 73 11.70 8.51 2.07
CA ILE A 73 10.33 8.03 1.86
C ILE A 73 10.24 6.61 2.40
N PHE A 74 9.47 6.40 3.46
CA PHE A 74 9.17 5.05 3.95
C PHE A 74 7.80 4.64 3.43
N PHE A 75 7.80 3.72 2.45
CA PHE A 75 6.60 3.30 1.73
C PHE A 75 6.09 1.94 2.19
N LEU A 76 4.82 1.87 2.63
CA LEU A 76 4.17 0.62 3.01
C LEU A 76 3.17 0.19 1.93
N HIS A 77 3.53 -0.86 1.21
CA HIS A 77 2.74 -1.35 0.09
C HIS A 77 1.44 -2.06 0.54
N PRO A 78 0.41 -2.16 -0.32
CA PRO A 78 -0.80 -2.96 -0.06
C PRO A 78 -0.48 -4.45 -0.05
N THR A 79 -1.44 -5.26 0.42
CA THR A 79 -1.34 -6.70 0.22
C THR A 79 -1.58 -7.07 -1.24
N SER A 80 -0.71 -7.93 -1.75
CA SER A 80 -0.87 -8.62 -3.05
C SER A 80 -1.41 -10.04 -2.86
N TYR A 81 -1.56 -10.50 -1.60
CA TYR A 81 -2.04 -11.81 -1.22
C TYR A 81 -3.57 -11.84 -1.22
N LEU A 82 -4.16 -12.09 -2.40
CA LEU A 82 -5.60 -12.00 -2.67
C LEU A 82 -6.26 -13.37 -2.88
N ASP A 83 -5.51 -14.48 -2.73
CA ASP A 83 -6.03 -15.81 -2.98
C ASP A 83 -7.03 -16.21 -1.88
N LYS A 84 -8.27 -16.54 -2.30
CA LYS A 84 -9.34 -16.97 -1.39
C LYS A 84 -9.05 -18.32 -0.75
N ALA A 85 -8.29 -19.18 -1.43
CA ALA A 85 -7.88 -20.47 -0.88
C ALA A 85 -6.86 -20.34 0.26
N MET A 86 -6.21 -19.19 0.38
CA MET A 86 -5.22 -18.89 1.44
C MET A 86 -4.18 -20.02 1.61
N PRO A 87 -3.43 -20.39 0.55
CA PRO A 87 -2.53 -21.56 0.60
C PRO A 87 -1.46 -21.47 1.69
N PHE A 88 -1.16 -20.26 2.16
CA PHE A 88 -0.23 -19.99 3.27
C PHE A 88 -0.95 -19.68 4.59
N GLY A 89 -2.28 -19.89 4.68
CA GLY A 89 -3.10 -19.37 5.76
C GLY A 89 -3.27 -17.84 5.69
N TYR A 90 -3.38 -17.18 6.82
CA TYR A 90 -3.64 -15.74 6.88
C TYR A 90 -2.42 -14.85 6.54
N ASN A 91 -1.19 -15.34 6.61
CA ASN A 91 0.01 -14.58 6.23
C ASN A 91 0.80 -15.29 5.13
N ALA A 92 1.27 -14.54 4.15
CA ALA A 92 2.17 -15.04 3.12
C ALA A 92 3.62 -15.06 3.60
N PRO A 93 4.45 -16.02 3.14
CA PRO A 93 5.90 -15.96 3.30
C PRO A 93 6.47 -14.70 2.66
N VAL A 94 7.48 -14.10 3.29
CA VAL A 94 8.13 -12.88 2.79
C VAL A 94 8.95 -13.13 1.52
N ASP A 95 9.40 -14.35 1.32
CA ASP A 95 10.25 -14.82 0.22
C ASP A 95 9.46 -15.47 -0.93
N ASP A 96 8.12 -15.46 -0.90
CA ASP A 96 7.31 -15.97 -2.02
C ASP A 96 7.56 -15.15 -3.29
N ALA A 97 8.26 -15.76 -4.26
CA ALA A 97 8.71 -15.09 -5.48
C ALA A 97 7.55 -14.62 -6.37
N VAL A 98 6.42 -15.34 -6.39
CA VAL A 98 5.25 -14.99 -7.21
C VAL A 98 4.57 -13.78 -6.64
N LEU A 99 4.38 -13.77 -5.32
CA LEU A 99 3.76 -12.66 -4.60
C LEU A 99 4.63 -11.41 -4.65
N ASN A 100 5.94 -11.57 -4.46
CA ASN A 100 6.92 -10.49 -4.54
C ASN A 100 6.94 -9.86 -5.94
N LYS A 101 6.99 -10.69 -7.01
CA LYS A 101 6.90 -10.20 -8.39
C LYS A 101 5.60 -9.42 -8.65
N LYS A 102 4.47 -9.88 -8.09
CA LYS A 102 3.18 -9.17 -8.21
C LYS A 102 3.23 -7.83 -7.48
N THR A 103 3.73 -7.78 -6.25
CA THR A 103 3.91 -6.54 -5.46
C THR A 103 4.79 -5.56 -6.21
N ASP A 104 5.92 -6.02 -6.74
CA ASP A 104 6.90 -5.21 -7.47
C ASP A 104 6.30 -4.62 -8.76
N ALA A 105 5.61 -5.44 -9.56
CA ALA A 105 5.02 -5.02 -10.83
C ALA A 105 3.76 -4.15 -10.68
N THR A 106 3.18 -4.08 -9.50
CA THR A 106 1.98 -3.28 -9.22
C THR A 106 2.27 -2.11 -8.29
N SER A 107 2.28 -2.32 -6.98
CA SER A 107 2.37 -1.22 -6.00
C SER A 107 3.74 -0.54 -5.97
N ILE A 108 4.84 -1.28 -6.10
CA ILE A 108 6.15 -0.63 -6.12
C ILE A 108 6.31 0.19 -7.41
N LEU A 109 5.99 -0.41 -8.57
CA LEU A 109 6.08 0.29 -9.84
C LEU A 109 5.12 1.49 -9.93
N TYR A 110 3.85 1.33 -9.53
CA TYR A 110 2.81 2.32 -9.81
C TYR A 110 2.55 3.32 -8.66
N GLN A 111 2.99 3.01 -7.43
CA GLN A 111 2.71 3.84 -6.26
C GLN A 111 4.00 4.35 -5.61
N ALA A 112 4.95 3.47 -5.26
CA ALA A 112 6.21 3.89 -4.65
C ALA A 112 7.03 4.80 -5.58
N SER A 113 7.01 4.55 -6.90
CA SER A 113 7.68 5.37 -7.91
C SER A 113 7.21 6.83 -7.97
N ILE A 114 6.02 7.14 -7.44
CA ILE A 114 5.54 8.53 -7.31
C ILE A 114 6.55 9.38 -6.56
N PHE A 115 7.22 8.80 -5.58
CA PHE A 115 8.04 9.50 -4.60
C PHE A 115 9.54 9.52 -4.94
N ASN A 116 9.98 8.86 -6.00
CA ASN A 116 11.40 8.62 -6.29
C ASN A 116 12.24 9.88 -6.63
N GLU A 117 11.61 11.01 -6.98
CA GLU A 117 12.30 12.27 -7.16
C GLU A 117 12.43 13.04 -5.84
N ALA A 118 11.47 12.82 -4.96
CA ALA A 118 11.33 13.58 -3.71
C ALA A 118 12.27 13.09 -2.61
N GLY A 119 12.75 11.85 -2.69
CA GLY A 119 13.63 11.29 -1.66
C GLY A 119 14.07 9.86 -1.94
N ARG A 120 14.87 9.32 -1.02
CA ARG A 120 15.31 7.92 -1.05
C ARG A 120 14.13 7.02 -0.64
N VAL A 121 13.75 6.08 -1.49
CA VAL A 121 12.58 5.21 -1.26
C VAL A 121 12.99 3.93 -0.54
N PHE A 122 12.38 3.67 0.62
CA PHE A 122 12.49 2.43 1.38
C PHE A 122 11.10 1.78 1.47
N ALA A 123 10.95 0.56 1.01
CA ALA A 123 9.72 -0.20 1.12
C ALA A 123 10.02 -1.62 1.62
N PRO A 124 9.76 -1.95 2.88
CA PRO A 124 10.03 -3.29 3.38
C PRO A 124 9.06 -4.30 2.78
N ARG A 125 9.54 -5.54 2.53
CA ARG A 125 8.70 -6.71 2.41
C ARG A 125 8.28 -7.15 3.80
N TYR A 126 7.06 -7.59 3.95
CA TYR A 126 6.53 -8.06 5.23
C TYR A 126 5.61 -9.27 5.00
N ARG A 127 5.37 -10.08 6.00
CA ARG A 127 4.44 -11.22 5.92
C ARG A 127 3.01 -10.71 5.79
N GLN A 128 2.64 -10.31 4.56
CA GLN A 128 1.35 -9.68 4.24
C GLN A 128 0.20 -10.52 4.78
N ALA A 129 -0.76 -9.88 5.45
CA ALA A 129 -2.02 -10.55 5.74
C ALA A 129 -2.83 -10.71 4.46
N ASN A 130 -3.53 -11.84 4.33
CA ASN A 130 -4.42 -12.09 3.22
C ASN A 130 -5.53 -11.04 3.17
N TYR A 131 -5.97 -10.66 1.97
CA TYR A 131 -7.08 -9.73 1.77
C TYR A 131 -8.34 -10.13 2.54
N TYR A 132 -8.65 -11.44 2.61
CA TYR A 132 -9.82 -11.95 3.33
C TYR A 132 -9.70 -11.83 4.85
N ALA A 133 -8.55 -11.46 5.42
CA ALA A 133 -8.43 -11.08 6.82
C ALA A 133 -9.25 -9.82 7.18
N TYR A 134 -9.63 -9.00 6.20
CA TYR A 134 -10.57 -7.88 6.41
C TYR A 134 -12.03 -8.33 6.55
N PHE A 135 -12.35 -9.55 6.12
CA PHE A 135 -13.69 -10.15 6.16
C PHE A 135 -13.64 -11.55 6.79
N PRO A 136 -13.13 -11.67 8.03
CA PRO A 136 -12.75 -12.94 8.59
C PRO A 136 -13.96 -13.78 9.00
N THR A 137 -13.84 -15.09 8.84
CA THR A 137 -14.67 -16.09 9.55
C THR A 137 -14.08 -16.40 10.94
N ASP A 138 -12.76 -16.20 11.11
CA ASP A 138 -12.03 -16.30 12.38
C ASP A 138 -11.35 -14.93 12.67
N THR A 139 -11.99 -14.13 13.53
CA THR A 139 -11.51 -12.81 13.90
C THR A 139 -10.21 -12.85 14.67
N ALA A 140 -9.99 -13.82 15.52
CA ALA A 140 -8.76 -13.94 16.31
C ALA A 140 -7.55 -14.25 15.42
N ALA A 141 -7.71 -15.17 14.46
CA ALA A 141 -6.68 -15.47 13.47
C ALA A 141 -6.37 -14.29 12.58
N ALA A 142 -7.38 -13.51 12.15
CA ALA A 142 -7.18 -12.31 11.35
C ALA A 142 -6.42 -11.21 12.12
N ILE A 143 -6.77 -10.95 13.38
CA ILE A 143 -6.06 -10.00 14.24
C ILE A 143 -4.60 -10.45 14.41
N THR A 144 -4.35 -11.73 14.64
CA THR A 144 -3.00 -12.29 14.74
C THR A 144 -2.21 -12.06 13.45
N ALA A 145 -2.86 -12.23 12.29
CA ALA A 145 -2.22 -11.99 10.99
C ALA A 145 -1.83 -10.53 10.77
N PHE A 146 -2.72 -9.58 11.11
CA PHE A 146 -2.39 -8.16 11.05
C PHE A 146 -1.28 -7.77 12.04
N ASN A 147 -1.28 -8.33 13.24
CA ASN A 147 -0.21 -8.08 14.21
C ASN A 147 1.13 -8.59 13.70
N LYS A 148 1.19 -9.82 13.14
CA LYS A 148 2.40 -10.37 12.53
C LYS A 148 2.95 -9.51 11.41
N ALA A 149 2.08 -9.02 10.51
CA ALA A 149 2.45 -8.10 9.45
C ALA A 149 2.98 -6.76 10.00
N TYR A 150 2.36 -6.24 11.05
CA TYR A 150 2.82 -5.02 11.71
C TYR A 150 4.16 -5.20 12.43
N ASP A 151 4.37 -6.32 13.09
CA ASP A 151 5.63 -6.59 13.79
C ASP A 151 6.82 -6.61 12.81
N ASP A 152 6.64 -7.15 11.60
CA ASP A 152 7.64 -7.09 10.54
C ASP A 152 7.89 -5.64 10.10
N ILE A 153 6.83 -4.87 9.86
CA ILE A 153 6.94 -3.45 9.46
C ILE A 153 7.64 -2.62 10.54
N LYS A 154 7.30 -2.88 11.81
CA LYS A 154 7.96 -2.24 12.96
C LYS A 154 9.44 -2.56 12.99
N ALA A 155 9.82 -3.83 12.88
CA ALA A 155 11.22 -4.25 12.83
C ALA A 155 11.98 -3.61 11.66
N ALA A 156 11.35 -3.53 10.47
CA ALA A 156 11.92 -2.83 9.32
C ALA A 156 12.14 -1.34 9.59
N PHE A 157 11.19 -0.68 10.23
CA PHE A 157 11.28 0.74 10.53
C PHE A 157 12.34 1.03 11.58
N GLU A 158 12.43 0.20 12.62
CA GLU A 158 13.49 0.29 13.64
C GLU A 158 14.87 0.09 13.03
N TYR A 159 15.02 -0.94 12.17
CA TYR A 159 16.27 -1.18 11.42
C TYR A 159 16.62 0.01 10.52
N TYR A 160 15.64 0.55 9.78
CA TYR A 160 15.81 1.73 8.93
C TYR A 160 16.27 2.95 9.75
N LEU A 161 15.66 3.24 10.88
CA LEU A 161 16.05 4.36 11.74
C LEU A 161 17.49 4.20 12.24
N GLN A 162 17.86 3.00 12.64
CA GLN A 162 19.19 2.72 13.20
C GLN A 162 20.31 2.77 12.18
N HIS A 163 20.05 2.28 10.94
CA HIS A 163 21.11 2.01 9.96
C HIS A 163 21.10 2.94 8.74
N TYR A 164 19.97 3.55 8.41
CA TYR A 164 19.81 4.24 7.12
C TYR A 164 19.38 5.70 7.22
N ASN A 165 18.51 6.06 8.16
CA ASN A 165 17.90 7.39 8.21
C ASN A 165 18.91 8.52 8.52
N ASN A 166 19.78 8.33 9.50
CA ASN A 166 20.77 9.35 9.92
C ASN A 166 20.15 10.75 10.15
N GLY A 167 18.97 10.80 10.80
CA GLY A 167 18.30 12.06 11.16
C GLY A 167 17.65 12.81 10.00
N ARG A 168 17.52 12.22 8.80
CA ARG A 168 16.84 12.84 7.66
C ARG A 168 15.35 13.02 7.92
N PRO A 169 14.74 14.07 7.34
CA PRO A 169 13.28 14.19 7.32
C PRO A 169 12.64 12.99 6.65
N ILE A 170 11.43 12.62 7.11
CA ILE A 170 10.74 11.40 6.71
C ILE A 170 9.36 11.74 6.12
N VAL A 171 9.07 11.18 4.96
CA VAL A 171 7.71 11.05 4.43
C VAL A 171 7.26 9.61 4.65
N ILE A 172 6.13 9.42 5.31
CA ILE A 172 5.46 8.11 5.36
C ILE A 172 4.44 8.06 4.22
N ALA A 173 4.53 7.06 3.36
CA ALA A 173 3.55 6.86 2.30
C ALA A 173 3.06 5.42 2.32
N SER A 174 1.77 5.20 2.04
CA SER A 174 1.18 3.88 2.17
C SER A 174 -0.11 3.74 1.36
N HIS A 175 -0.47 2.49 1.05
CA HIS A 175 -1.74 2.18 0.41
C HIS A 175 -2.40 0.94 1.02
N SER A 176 -3.73 0.97 1.18
CA SER A 176 -4.54 -0.18 1.58
C SER A 176 -4.04 -0.82 2.89
N GLN A 177 -3.67 -2.11 2.90
CA GLN A 177 -3.11 -2.78 4.08
C GLN A 177 -1.88 -2.04 4.62
N GLY A 178 -1.03 -1.47 3.76
CA GLY A 178 0.05 -0.59 4.18
C GLY A 178 -0.44 0.58 5.02
N SER A 179 -1.59 1.18 4.71
CA SER A 179 -2.17 2.29 5.48
C SER A 179 -2.77 1.83 6.81
N THR A 180 -3.32 0.60 6.87
CA THR A 180 -3.73 -0.02 8.15
C THR A 180 -2.56 -0.08 9.13
N HIS A 181 -1.37 -0.42 8.64
CA HIS A 181 -0.17 -0.50 9.46
C HIS A 181 0.50 0.86 9.67
N ALA A 182 0.52 1.72 8.64
CA ALA A 182 1.14 3.04 8.71
C ALA A 182 0.51 3.94 9.79
N LYS A 183 -0.82 3.93 9.94
CA LYS A 183 -1.46 4.71 11.01
C LYS A 183 -1.00 4.27 12.40
N ARG A 184 -0.83 2.94 12.61
CA ARG A 184 -0.29 2.40 13.85
C ARG A 184 1.18 2.78 14.05
N LEU A 185 1.99 2.70 12.99
CA LEU A 185 3.39 3.10 13.00
C LEU A 185 3.54 4.59 13.41
N ILE A 186 2.74 5.46 12.80
CA ILE A 186 2.76 6.90 13.12
C ILE A 186 2.35 7.14 14.57
N LYS A 187 1.31 6.46 15.06
CA LYS A 187 0.88 6.55 16.46
C LYS A 187 1.98 6.15 17.43
N GLU A 188 2.71 5.08 17.10
CA GLU A 188 3.73 4.52 17.98
C GLU A 188 5.05 5.31 17.97
N PHE A 189 5.50 5.76 16.80
CA PHE A 189 6.84 6.35 16.63
C PHE A 189 6.85 7.88 16.53
N PHE A 190 5.75 8.50 16.07
CA PHE A 190 5.73 9.93 15.77
C PHE A 190 4.80 10.72 16.68
N ASP A 191 3.58 10.26 16.94
CA ASP A 191 2.52 11.05 17.60
C ASP A 191 2.90 11.42 19.05
N GLY A 192 3.30 12.67 19.25
CA GLY A 192 3.82 13.17 20.53
C GLY A 192 5.22 12.65 20.89
N LYS A 193 5.99 12.13 19.92
CA LYS A 193 7.35 11.62 20.11
C LYS A 193 8.39 12.54 19.43
N PRO A 194 9.67 12.48 19.85
CA PRO A 194 10.72 13.30 19.22
C PRO A 194 10.81 13.15 17.69
N LEU A 195 10.54 11.96 17.16
CA LEU A 195 10.58 11.68 15.73
C LEU A 195 9.51 12.47 14.94
N GLN A 196 8.46 12.98 15.59
CA GLN A 196 7.47 13.85 14.97
C GLN A 196 8.11 15.08 14.31
N ASN A 197 9.23 15.59 14.87
CA ASN A 197 9.94 16.73 14.31
C ASN A 197 10.62 16.42 12.96
N GLN A 198 10.76 15.16 12.58
CA GLN A 198 11.28 14.72 11.28
C GLN A 198 10.17 14.41 10.28
N LEU A 199 8.89 14.41 10.69
CA LEU A 199 7.77 14.09 9.81
C LEU A 199 7.49 15.24 8.85
N VAL A 200 7.80 15.06 7.57
CA VAL A 200 7.40 15.99 6.50
C VAL A 200 5.89 15.92 6.30
N ALA A 201 5.38 14.74 5.99
CA ALA A 201 3.96 14.43 5.86
C ALA A 201 3.73 12.93 5.84
N ALA A 202 2.48 12.50 6.12
CA ALA A 202 2.07 11.13 5.94
C ALA A 202 0.93 11.04 4.89
N TYR A 203 1.08 10.17 3.90
CA TYR A 203 0.08 9.84 2.89
C TYR A 203 -0.50 8.46 3.18
N LEU A 204 -1.63 8.40 3.87
CA LEU A 204 -2.30 7.17 4.31
C LEU A 204 -3.51 6.90 3.43
N VAL A 205 -3.30 6.24 2.30
CA VAL A 205 -4.28 6.16 1.22
C VAL A 205 -4.99 4.80 1.19
N GLY A 206 -6.28 4.82 0.86
CA GLY A 206 -7.07 3.61 0.62
C GLY A 206 -7.71 2.97 1.86
N MET A 207 -7.40 3.47 3.07
CA MET A 207 -8.02 3.00 4.32
C MET A 207 -8.56 4.17 5.13
N PRO A 208 -9.57 3.94 5.99
CA PRO A 208 -10.12 5.01 6.83
C PRO A 208 -9.11 5.41 7.92
N ILE A 209 -9.00 6.71 8.13
CA ILE A 209 -8.27 7.31 9.25
C ILE A 209 -9.26 8.11 10.08
N GLU A 210 -9.43 7.72 11.34
CA GLU A 210 -10.29 8.39 12.30
C GLU A 210 -9.72 9.78 12.62
N PRO A 211 -10.55 10.84 12.70
CA PRO A 211 -10.05 12.21 12.92
C PRO A 211 -9.28 12.40 14.24
N ASP A 212 -9.60 11.60 15.25
CA ASP A 212 -9.02 11.62 16.59
C ASP A 212 -8.00 10.49 16.86
N TYR A 213 -7.66 9.70 15.83
CA TYR A 213 -6.70 8.60 15.99
C TYR A 213 -5.32 9.08 16.43
N LEU A 214 -4.85 10.19 15.85
CA LEU A 214 -3.58 10.84 16.20
C LEU A 214 -3.87 12.08 17.04
N SER A 215 -3.20 12.22 18.17
CA SER A 215 -3.48 13.29 19.14
C SER A 215 -2.69 14.58 18.85
N ASN A 216 -1.51 14.45 18.23
CA ASN A 216 -0.57 15.56 18.02
C ASN A 216 -0.26 15.81 16.53
N ILE A 217 -0.72 14.94 15.63
CA ILE A 217 -0.49 15.06 14.19
C ILE A 217 -1.84 15.32 13.52
N PRO A 218 -2.11 16.55 13.04
CA PRO A 218 -3.40 16.91 12.45
C PRO A 218 -3.57 16.37 11.02
N ALA A 219 -4.80 16.38 10.52
CA ALA A 219 -5.04 16.28 9.09
C ALA A 219 -4.44 17.48 8.36
N CYS A 220 -3.89 17.26 7.16
CA CYS A 220 -3.38 18.36 6.34
C CYS A 220 -4.52 19.22 5.79
N SER A 221 -4.41 20.53 5.90
CA SER A 221 -5.41 21.51 5.46
C SER A 221 -4.94 22.42 4.32
N SER A 222 -3.63 22.41 4.01
CA SER A 222 -3.07 23.21 2.90
C SER A 222 -1.97 22.46 2.14
N PRO A 223 -1.64 22.88 0.91
CA PRO A 223 -0.67 22.19 0.06
C PRO A 223 0.74 22.09 0.65
N SER A 224 1.19 23.12 1.36
CA SER A 224 2.54 23.24 1.91
C SER A 224 2.64 22.90 3.41
N GLN A 225 1.53 22.53 4.05
CA GLN A 225 1.55 22.15 5.48
C GLN A 225 2.39 20.89 5.69
N THR A 226 3.22 20.88 6.75
CA THR A 226 4.06 19.75 7.13
C THR A 226 3.74 19.25 8.53
N GLY A 227 4.17 18.03 8.87
CA GLY A 227 3.86 17.37 10.14
C GLY A 227 2.38 16.99 10.25
N CYS A 228 1.75 16.59 9.14
CA CYS A 228 0.33 16.32 9.05
C CYS A 228 0.03 15.07 8.18
N VAL A 229 -1.22 14.60 8.22
CA VAL A 229 -1.69 13.41 7.50
C VAL A 229 -2.61 13.79 6.34
N CYS A 230 -2.31 13.27 5.15
CA CYS A 230 -3.19 13.22 3.99
C CYS A 230 -3.82 11.83 3.88
N SER A 231 -5.12 11.75 3.61
CA SER A 231 -5.80 10.47 3.41
C SER A 231 -6.95 10.61 2.42
N TRP A 232 -7.20 9.59 1.63
CA TRP A 232 -8.39 9.47 0.77
C TRP A 232 -8.65 8.02 0.38
N ARG A 233 -9.91 7.75 0.03
CA ARG A 233 -10.43 6.49 -0.54
C ARG A 233 -11.33 6.88 -1.70
N THR A 234 -11.02 6.43 -2.92
CA THR A 234 -11.69 6.92 -4.13
C THR A 234 -12.83 6.02 -4.56
N PHE A 235 -14.00 6.62 -4.75
CA PHE A 235 -15.21 5.97 -5.25
C PHE A 235 -15.83 6.77 -6.38
N LYS A 236 -16.66 6.08 -7.17
CA LYS A 236 -17.50 6.76 -8.16
C LYS A 236 -18.47 7.68 -7.45
N GLU A 237 -18.67 8.88 -7.99
CA GLU A 237 -19.68 9.83 -7.51
C GLU A 237 -21.04 9.16 -7.34
N GLY A 238 -21.70 9.42 -6.20
CA GLY A 238 -22.98 8.80 -5.82
C GLY A 238 -22.87 7.38 -5.28
N HIS A 239 -21.66 6.77 -5.22
CA HIS A 239 -21.49 5.44 -4.66
C HIS A 239 -20.78 5.49 -3.28
N ILE A 240 -21.32 4.74 -2.33
CA ILE A 240 -20.73 4.48 -1.01
C ILE A 240 -20.90 3.00 -0.70
N ASP A 241 -19.79 2.30 -0.51
CA ASP A 241 -19.81 0.88 -0.15
C ASP A 241 -20.47 0.64 1.22
N THR A 242 -21.11 -0.52 1.38
CA THR A 242 -21.83 -0.88 2.60
C THR A 242 -20.96 -0.93 3.86
N PHE A 243 -19.67 -1.22 3.72
CA PHE A 243 -18.75 -1.21 4.86
C PHE A 243 -18.47 0.22 5.35
N ILE A 244 -18.45 1.23 4.45
CA ILE A 244 -18.30 2.64 4.82
C ILE A 244 -19.52 3.14 5.57
N GLN A 245 -20.73 2.73 5.12
CA GLN A 245 -21.97 3.09 5.79
C GLN A 245 -22.05 2.58 7.24
N LYS A 246 -21.26 1.55 7.58
CA LYS A 246 -21.17 0.97 8.92
C LYS A 246 -20.08 1.62 9.79
N GLU A 247 -19.25 2.49 9.23
CA GLU A 247 -18.25 3.23 10.00
C GLU A 247 -18.94 4.15 11.01
N LYS A 248 -18.39 4.22 12.22
CA LYS A 248 -18.94 5.03 13.32
C LYS A 248 -18.33 6.43 13.39
N PHE A 249 -17.59 6.82 12.38
CA PHE A 249 -16.89 8.10 12.27
C PHE A 249 -16.83 8.55 10.82
N THR A 250 -16.62 9.83 10.59
CA THR A 250 -16.29 10.36 9.26
C THR A 250 -14.80 10.42 9.11
N ALA A 251 -14.23 9.59 8.22
CA ALA A 251 -12.79 9.51 8.02
C ALA A 251 -12.20 10.82 7.48
N ILE A 252 -10.92 11.07 7.78
CA ILE A 252 -10.14 12.16 7.17
C ILE A 252 -10.12 11.98 5.65
N VAL A 253 -10.41 13.04 4.90
CA VAL A 253 -10.29 13.07 3.44
C VAL A 253 -9.55 14.33 2.99
N THR A 254 -8.46 14.13 2.27
CA THR A 254 -7.71 15.17 1.58
C THR A 254 -8.05 15.12 0.10
N ASN A 255 -8.36 16.27 -0.51
CA ASN A 255 -8.51 16.34 -1.96
C ASN A 255 -7.13 16.30 -2.64
N PRO A 256 -6.76 15.24 -3.38
CA PRO A 256 -5.42 15.05 -3.93
C PRO A 256 -5.14 15.89 -5.19
N LEU A 257 -6.03 16.80 -5.57
CA LEU A 257 -5.81 17.77 -6.65
C LEU A 257 -5.59 19.18 -6.11
N THR A 258 -6.29 19.56 -5.04
CA THR A 258 -6.16 20.90 -4.45
C THR A 258 -5.23 20.94 -3.25
N TRP A 259 -5.17 19.86 -2.45
CA TRP A 259 -4.46 19.77 -1.16
C TRP A 259 -4.91 20.85 -0.16
N ASP A 260 -6.05 21.46 -0.41
CA ASP A 260 -6.60 22.59 0.32
C ASP A 260 -7.98 22.23 0.87
N ALA A 261 -8.12 22.21 2.19
CA ALA A 261 -9.38 21.89 2.87
C ALA A 261 -10.52 22.90 2.55
N ALA A 262 -10.17 24.13 2.16
CA ALA A 262 -11.14 25.14 1.72
C ALA A 262 -11.65 24.90 0.30
N LYS A 263 -11.03 23.98 -0.45
CA LYS A 263 -11.41 23.61 -1.83
C LYS A 263 -11.72 22.12 -1.93
N PRO A 264 -12.83 21.67 -1.36
CA PRO A 264 -13.16 20.25 -1.26
C PRO A 264 -13.51 19.61 -2.60
N GLU A 265 -13.85 20.41 -3.63
CA GLU A 265 -14.20 19.95 -4.96
C GLU A 265 -13.39 20.68 -6.04
N VAL A 266 -12.98 19.93 -7.08
CA VAL A 266 -12.28 20.48 -8.22
C VAL A 266 -12.49 19.66 -9.49
N SER A 267 -12.58 20.35 -10.62
CA SER A 267 -12.79 19.77 -11.94
C SER A 267 -11.61 18.85 -12.35
N ARG A 268 -11.91 17.85 -13.19
CA ARG A 268 -10.88 17.01 -13.82
C ARG A 268 -9.87 17.75 -14.68
N LYS A 269 -10.16 18.99 -15.10
CA LYS A 269 -9.22 19.84 -15.86
C LYS A 269 -7.95 20.16 -15.05
N GLU A 270 -8.05 20.14 -13.71
CA GLU A 270 -6.91 20.36 -12.82
C GLU A 270 -6.03 19.09 -12.65
N ASN A 271 -6.53 17.94 -13.08
CA ASN A 271 -5.75 16.70 -13.06
C ASN A 271 -4.75 16.68 -14.21
N ARG A 272 -3.51 16.99 -13.91
CA ARG A 272 -2.42 17.14 -14.89
C ARG A 272 -1.83 15.80 -15.36
N GLY A 273 -2.04 14.71 -14.62
CA GLY A 273 -1.54 13.42 -15.05
C GLY A 273 -1.87 12.28 -14.11
N SER A 274 -2.55 11.29 -14.68
CA SER A 274 -2.80 9.97 -14.10
C SER A 274 -1.91 8.92 -14.77
N VAL A 275 -1.55 7.87 -14.06
CA VAL A 275 -0.90 6.68 -14.61
C VAL A 275 -1.90 5.55 -14.58
N LEU A 276 -2.29 5.05 -15.74
CA LEU A 276 -3.30 4.00 -15.89
C LEU A 276 -2.61 2.65 -16.20
N LEU A 277 -3.22 1.83 -17.07
CA LEU A 277 -2.72 0.49 -17.42
C LEU A 277 -1.29 0.48 -18.01
N LYS A 278 -0.90 1.56 -18.69
CA LYS A 278 0.45 1.70 -19.24
C LYS A 278 1.25 2.68 -18.37
N PHE A 279 2.14 2.13 -17.55
CA PHE A 279 2.98 2.91 -16.63
C PHE A 279 3.71 4.08 -17.30
N ASN A 280 4.25 3.85 -18.49
CA ASN A 280 5.04 4.86 -19.22
C ASN A 280 4.26 6.07 -19.74
N LYS A 281 2.92 6.08 -19.58
CA LYS A 281 2.05 7.11 -20.14
C LYS A 281 1.35 7.91 -19.03
N LEU A 282 1.59 9.21 -18.98
CA LEU A 282 0.76 10.18 -18.25
C LEU A 282 -0.48 10.55 -19.07
N VAL A 283 -1.65 10.47 -18.45
CA VAL A 283 -2.93 10.83 -19.08
C VAL A 283 -3.55 11.98 -18.28
N PRO A 284 -3.69 13.17 -18.85
CA PRO A 284 -4.30 14.31 -18.16
C PRO A 284 -5.83 14.22 -18.15
N CYS A 285 -6.46 14.98 -17.28
CA CYS A 285 -7.92 15.15 -17.19
C CYS A 285 -8.70 13.85 -17.02
N VAL A 286 -8.15 12.85 -16.30
CA VAL A 286 -8.79 11.55 -16.11
C VAL A 286 -9.89 11.60 -15.06
N ALA A 287 -9.63 12.20 -13.91
CA ALA A 287 -10.49 12.19 -12.72
C ALA A 287 -10.60 13.60 -12.13
N ASN A 288 -11.79 13.99 -11.67
CA ASN A 288 -11.98 15.09 -10.74
C ASN A 288 -11.77 14.61 -9.30
N ALA A 289 -11.94 15.47 -8.33
CA ALA A 289 -11.88 15.13 -6.92
C ALA A 289 -12.92 15.94 -6.14
N GLN A 290 -13.77 15.23 -5.38
CA GLN A 290 -14.78 15.83 -4.51
C GLN A 290 -14.75 15.13 -3.16
N VAL A 291 -14.47 15.86 -2.10
CA VAL A 291 -14.55 15.35 -0.72
C VAL A 291 -16.03 15.17 -0.34
N HIS A 292 -16.38 13.97 0.09
CA HIS A 292 -17.74 13.66 0.48
C HIS A 292 -17.79 12.64 1.64
N ASN A 293 -18.27 13.05 2.82
CA ASN A 293 -18.56 12.17 3.96
C ASN A 293 -17.56 11.02 4.19
N GLY A 294 -16.28 11.35 4.37
CA GLY A 294 -15.23 10.35 4.68
C GLY A 294 -14.67 9.59 3.47
N VAL A 295 -15.08 9.95 2.24
CA VAL A 295 -14.57 9.40 0.98
C VAL A 295 -14.24 10.48 -0.02
N LEU A 296 -13.48 10.13 -1.05
CA LEU A 296 -13.24 10.97 -2.21
C LEU A 296 -14.09 10.46 -3.39
N TRP A 297 -15.02 11.27 -3.86
CA TRP A 297 -15.77 10.99 -5.05
C TRP A 297 -15.06 11.49 -6.31
N THR A 298 -15.17 10.72 -7.37
CA THR A 298 -14.78 11.12 -8.73
C THR A 298 -15.82 10.64 -9.73
N VAL A 299 -16.04 11.41 -10.78
CA VAL A 299 -16.81 10.93 -11.94
C VAL A 299 -16.13 9.68 -12.52
N LYS A 300 -16.84 8.92 -13.35
CA LYS A 300 -16.22 7.79 -14.03
C LYS A 300 -14.92 8.25 -14.73
N PRO A 301 -13.75 7.66 -14.40
CA PRO A 301 -12.47 8.09 -14.95
C PRO A 301 -12.47 8.14 -16.48
N HIS A 302 -11.99 9.23 -17.05
CA HIS A 302 -12.05 9.48 -18.49
C HIS A 302 -10.76 9.03 -19.18
N PHE A 303 -10.83 7.88 -19.86
CA PHE A 303 -9.74 7.31 -20.67
C PHE A 303 -10.30 6.40 -21.76
N PHE A 304 -9.50 6.11 -22.78
CA PHE A 304 -9.91 5.18 -23.85
C PHE A 304 -10.19 3.78 -23.28
N GLY A 305 -11.39 3.26 -23.56
CA GLY A 305 -11.83 1.96 -23.04
C GLY A 305 -12.50 1.99 -21.67
N ASN A 306 -12.72 3.18 -21.08
CA ASN A 306 -13.37 3.31 -19.76
C ASN A 306 -14.80 2.74 -19.72
N ILE A 307 -15.44 2.51 -20.87
CA ILE A 307 -16.77 1.89 -20.94
C ILE A 307 -16.80 0.52 -20.24
N PHE A 308 -15.69 -0.21 -20.31
CA PHE A 308 -15.55 -1.53 -19.67
C PHE A 308 -15.20 -1.44 -18.19
N TYR A 309 -14.87 -0.25 -17.68
CA TYR A 309 -14.57 -0.04 -16.27
C TYR A 309 -15.85 0.25 -15.51
N THR A 310 -16.47 -0.79 -14.97
CA THR A 310 -17.79 -0.73 -14.34
C THR A 310 -17.76 -0.72 -12.82
N ASN A 311 -16.65 -1.13 -12.20
CA ASN A 311 -16.51 -1.14 -10.75
C ASN A 311 -16.59 0.31 -10.20
N PRO A 312 -17.51 0.62 -9.26
CA PRO A 312 -17.61 1.93 -8.66
C PRO A 312 -16.59 2.19 -7.54
N ASN A 313 -15.91 1.16 -7.07
CA ASN A 313 -14.82 1.27 -6.10
C ASN A 313 -13.49 1.41 -6.85
N TYR A 314 -12.84 2.56 -6.71
CA TYR A 314 -11.60 2.88 -7.41
C TYR A 314 -10.34 2.70 -6.54
N HIS A 315 -10.47 1.94 -5.46
CA HIS A 315 -9.42 1.69 -4.47
C HIS A 315 -8.05 1.33 -5.08
N ILE A 316 -8.01 0.45 -6.08
CA ILE A 316 -6.75 0.06 -6.75
C ILE A 316 -6.07 1.26 -7.42
N ALA A 317 -6.83 2.27 -7.81
CA ALA A 317 -6.38 3.43 -8.54
C ALA A 317 -6.25 4.71 -7.68
N ASP A 318 -6.41 4.61 -6.36
CA ASP A 318 -6.36 5.76 -5.44
C ASP A 318 -5.17 6.70 -5.71
N TYR A 319 -3.96 6.16 -5.84
CA TYR A 319 -2.77 6.92 -6.22
C TYR A 319 -2.71 7.22 -7.71
N ASN A 320 -3.04 6.23 -8.53
CA ASN A 320 -2.83 6.26 -9.96
C ASN A 320 -3.64 7.34 -10.67
N LEU A 321 -4.86 7.60 -10.20
CA LEU A 321 -5.73 8.67 -10.72
C LEU A 321 -5.13 10.07 -10.48
N TYR A 322 -4.29 10.23 -9.45
CA TYR A 322 -3.74 11.50 -9.02
C TYR A 322 -2.20 11.52 -9.02
N TYR A 323 -1.57 10.62 -9.79
CA TYR A 323 -0.14 10.33 -9.79
C TYR A 323 0.74 11.60 -9.80
N LEU A 324 0.55 12.47 -10.80
CA LEU A 324 1.39 13.66 -10.95
C LEU A 324 1.13 14.69 -9.85
N SER A 325 -0.12 14.83 -9.41
CA SER A 325 -0.47 15.75 -8.33
C SER A 325 0.17 15.33 -7.00
N VAL A 326 0.15 14.03 -6.66
CA VAL A 326 0.84 13.51 -5.46
C VAL A 326 2.34 13.75 -5.54
N ARG A 327 2.94 13.46 -6.71
CA ARG A 327 4.37 13.67 -6.96
C ARG A 327 4.78 15.13 -6.76
N GLN A 328 3.97 16.07 -7.24
CA GLN A 328 4.23 17.51 -7.09
C GLN A 328 4.03 17.98 -5.65
N ASN A 329 2.97 17.49 -4.98
CA ASN A 329 2.68 17.92 -3.61
C ASN A 329 3.72 17.42 -2.61
N VAL A 330 4.24 16.21 -2.74
CA VAL A 330 5.29 15.74 -1.82
C VAL A 330 6.52 16.64 -1.93
N GLN A 331 6.89 17.05 -3.13
CA GLN A 331 8.03 17.98 -3.34
C GLN A 331 7.75 19.38 -2.73
N GLU A 332 6.51 19.88 -2.88
CA GLU A 332 6.10 21.16 -2.27
C GLU A 332 6.23 21.12 -0.75
N ARG A 333 5.77 20.03 -0.10
CA ARG A 333 5.86 19.83 1.34
C ARG A 333 7.29 19.69 1.83
N ILE A 334 8.14 18.98 1.09
CA ILE A 334 9.57 18.87 1.39
C ILE A 334 10.23 20.24 1.34
N ASN A 335 9.98 21.02 0.29
CA ASN A 335 10.50 22.37 0.16
C ASN A 335 10.04 23.29 1.30
N ALA A 336 8.79 23.14 1.75
CA ALA A 336 8.27 23.90 2.88
C ALA A 336 8.89 23.44 4.23
N PHE A 337 9.15 22.14 4.38
CA PHE A 337 9.78 21.59 5.57
C PHE A 337 11.24 22.05 5.72
N LEU A 338 12.01 22.02 4.64
CA LEU A 338 13.44 22.40 4.64
C LEU A 338 13.69 23.91 4.79
N LYS A 339 12.64 24.74 4.67
CA LYS A 339 12.71 26.19 4.86
C LYS A 339 12.42 26.63 6.30
N LYS A 340 11.99 25.71 7.17
CA LYS A 340 11.76 25.97 8.59
C LYS A 340 13.07 26.00 9.36
#